data_1dd7c08d6fb71124ec98bc0471a082a8
#
_entry.id   1dd7c08d6fb71124ec98bc0471a082a8
#
_cell.length_a   1.000
_cell.length_b   1.000
_cell.length_c   1.000
_cell.angle_alpha   90.00
_cell.angle_beta   90.00
_cell.angle_gamma   90.00
#
_symmetry.space_group_name_H-M   'P 1'
#
loop_
_entity.id
_entity.type
_entity.pdbx_description
1 polymer ?
#
loop_
_entity_poly.entity_id
_entity_poly.type
_entity_poly.pdbx_seq_one_letter_code
_entity_poly.pdbx_strand_id
1 'polypeptide(L)'
;GGSLDASNLLKPMLARGELRCIGATTINEHKQNIEKDPALERRFQKIKIDAPSIDDTVSILRGLRERYEVHHSVRISDNALVAAATLSERYINDRFLPDKAIDLIDEAASRLNMVITSKPEEIDEIDRKVLQFEMEKLSLKRETDDFSIERLKKINNELVSLKDKQAELGAQWKKEKDEIDEISTIKEEIESIQLQIDQAKRSFDLNKAAELEFGTLNSLQKKLKGKSESLVNSQKNGETSLLRQEVTFDDIAEVVSKWTSIPVQNLNQSEKDKLLSLESILKEKIIGQDSAIRAVADSIKRSRTGLNDPSKPLASFLFLGPTGVGKTELSKVTAKIIFDSNSSITRLDMSEYMEKHSCLLYTSTLPTKQAV
;
A
#
# COMPACT_ATOMS: atom_id res chain seq x y z
N GLY A 1 -9.51 20.02 -36.75
CA GLY A 1 -8.20 20.58 -36.87
C GLY A 1 -7.21 19.48 -37.11
N GLY A 2 -6.44 19.55 -38.19
CA GLY A 2 -5.62 18.52 -38.78
C GLY A 2 -4.48 18.00 -37.89
N SER A 3 -4.74 16.99 -37.11
CA SER A 3 -3.69 16.08 -36.71
C SER A 3 -3.39 15.21 -37.93
N LEU A 4 -2.20 15.37 -38.52
CA LEU A 4 -1.66 14.41 -39.46
C LEU A 4 -1.78 13.05 -38.79
N ASP A 5 -2.65 12.23 -39.30
CA ASP A 5 -2.99 10.93 -38.74
C ASP A 5 -1.75 10.04 -38.96
N ALA A 6 -0.89 9.93 -37.94
CA ALA A 6 0.35 9.18 -37.99
C ALA A 6 0.10 7.74 -38.50
N SER A 7 -1.11 7.22 -38.27
CA SER A 7 -1.53 5.91 -38.74
C SER A 7 -1.52 5.85 -40.28
N ASN A 8 -1.92 6.91 -40.98
CA ASN A 8 -1.94 6.95 -42.45
C ASN A 8 -0.53 6.97 -43.07
N LEU A 9 0.45 7.52 -42.36
CA LEU A 9 1.86 7.48 -42.76
C LEU A 9 2.49 6.11 -42.51
N LEU A 10 2.13 5.43 -41.44
CA LEU A 10 2.68 4.13 -41.07
C LEU A 10 2.10 2.97 -41.89
N LYS A 11 0.85 3.04 -42.33
CA LYS A 11 0.18 1.99 -43.09
C LYS A 11 0.95 1.50 -44.33
N PRO A 12 1.44 2.37 -45.23
CA PRO A 12 2.20 1.93 -46.39
C PRO A 12 3.52 1.26 -46.05
N MET A 13 4.25 1.77 -45.05
CA MET A 13 5.53 1.23 -44.61
C MET A 13 5.39 -0.13 -43.94
N LEU A 14 4.35 -0.29 -43.09
CA LEU A 14 3.99 -1.60 -42.52
C LEU A 14 3.52 -2.58 -43.60
N ALA A 15 2.87 -2.07 -44.65
CA ALA A 15 2.40 -2.89 -45.77
C ALA A 15 3.55 -3.52 -46.57
N ARG A 16 4.62 -2.76 -46.74
CA ARG A 16 5.79 -3.18 -47.50
C ARG A 16 6.83 -3.93 -46.66
N GLY A 17 6.59 -4.07 -45.35
CA GLY A 17 7.54 -4.70 -44.42
C GLY A 17 8.80 -3.86 -44.14
N GLU A 18 8.76 -2.58 -44.54
CA GLU A 18 9.90 -1.65 -44.32
C GLU A 18 10.03 -1.23 -42.86
N LEU A 19 8.89 -1.28 -42.11
CA LEU A 19 8.84 -0.91 -40.70
C LEU A 19 8.50 -2.15 -39.83
N ARG A 20 9.36 -2.41 -38.84
CA ARG A 20 9.10 -3.35 -37.77
C ARG A 20 8.65 -2.55 -36.55
N CYS A 21 7.43 -2.79 -36.08
CA CYS A 21 6.82 -2.02 -35.00
C CYS A 21 6.28 -2.95 -33.91
N ILE A 22 6.56 -2.61 -32.68
CA ILE A 22 5.92 -3.20 -31.49
C ILE A 22 5.09 -2.09 -30.87
N GLY A 23 3.78 -2.29 -30.81
CA GLY A 23 2.83 -1.34 -30.21
C GLY A 23 2.29 -1.87 -28.90
N ALA A 24 2.12 -0.99 -27.92
CA ALA A 24 1.45 -1.28 -26.66
C ALA A 24 0.23 -0.36 -26.54
N THR A 25 -0.91 -0.93 -26.16
CA THR A 25 -2.17 -0.20 -25.99
C THR A 25 -3.10 -0.96 -25.04
N THR A 26 -4.11 -0.31 -24.54
CA THR A 26 -5.16 -0.94 -23.73
C THR A 26 -6.18 -1.69 -24.61
N ILE A 27 -6.90 -2.65 -24.03
CA ILE A 27 -7.94 -3.42 -24.75
C ILE A 27 -9.01 -2.47 -25.30
N ASN A 28 -9.40 -1.46 -24.55
CA ASN A 28 -10.43 -0.50 -24.95
C ASN A 28 -9.95 0.40 -26.11
N GLU A 29 -8.74 0.92 -26.03
CA GLU A 29 -8.15 1.72 -27.10
C GLU A 29 -7.93 0.91 -28.37
N HIS A 30 -7.49 -0.36 -28.22
CA HIS A 30 -7.38 -1.28 -29.34
C HIS A 30 -8.72 -1.44 -30.07
N LYS A 31 -9.82 -1.70 -29.33
CA LYS A 31 -11.18 -1.80 -29.89
C LYS A 31 -11.64 -0.51 -30.56
N GLN A 32 -11.29 0.64 -29.96
CA GLN A 32 -11.73 1.94 -30.47
C GLN A 32 -10.96 2.40 -31.71
N ASN A 33 -9.66 2.12 -31.78
CA ASN A 33 -8.77 2.74 -32.75
C ASN A 33 -8.16 1.75 -33.75
N ILE A 34 -7.88 0.50 -33.35
CA ILE A 34 -7.21 -0.48 -34.20
C ILE A 34 -8.22 -1.41 -34.89
N GLU A 35 -9.18 -1.96 -34.16
CA GLU A 35 -10.20 -2.87 -34.75
C GLU A 35 -11.11 -2.20 -35.79
N LYS A 36 -11.29 -0.90 -35.67
CA LYS A 36 -12.04 -0.12 -36.69
C LYS A 36 -11.29 0.07 -37.98
N ASP A 37 -10.01 -0.17 -38.01
CA ASP A 37 -9.17 -0.04 -39.19
C ASP A 37 -8.64 -1.41 -39.68
N PRO A 38 -9.30 -2.04 -40.64
CA PRO A 38 -8.94 -3.37 -41.14
C PRO A 38 -7.52 -3.45 -41.71
N ALA A 39 -6.95 -2.30 -42.11
CA ALA A 39 -5.59 -2.25 -42.65
C ALA A 39 -4.53 -2.37 -41.56
N LEU A 40 -4.78 -1.82 -40.37
CA LEU A 40 -3.90 -1.97 -39.20
C LEU A 40 -4.11 -3.32 -38.53
N GLU A 41 -5.37 -3.74 -38.35
CA GLU A 41 -5.71 -5.00 -37.67
C GLU A 41 -5.03 -6.22 -38.29
N ARG A 42 -4.95 -6.30 -39.63
CA ARG A 42 -4.31 -7.42 -40.34
C ARG A 42 -2.80 -7.45 -40.26
N ARG A 43 -2.17 -6.39 -39.73
CA ARG A 43 -0.69 -6.24 -39.71
C ARG A 43 -0.08 -6.38 -38.33
N PHE A 44 -0.89 -6.33 -37.29
CA PHE A 44 -0.46 -6.57 -35.94
C PHE A 44 -1.02 -7.90 -35.42
N GLN A 45 -0.12 -8.74 -34.94
CA GLN A 45 -0.52 -9.92 -34.19
C GLN A 45 -0.92 -9.48 -32.77
N LYS A 46 -2.15 -9.76 -32.38
CA LYS A 46 -2.65 -9.45 -31.04
C LYS A 46 -2.02 -10.39 -30.03
N ILE A 47 -1.34 -9.85 -29.04
CA ILE A 47 -0.81 -10.56 -27.89
C ILE A 47 -1.44 -9.96 -26.65
N LYS A 48 -2.29 -10.72 -25.98
CA LYS A 48 -2.92 -10.29 -24.73
C LYS A 48 -1.96 -10.56 -23.57
N ILE A 49 -1.69 -9.53 -22.80
CA ILE A 49 -0.92 -9.62 -21.57
C ILE A 49 -1.89 -9.41 -20.41
N ASP A 50 -2.05 -10.44 -19.61
CA ASP A 50 -2.91 -10.39 -18.42
C ASP A 50 -2.15 -9.84 -17.21
N ALA A 51 -2.87 -9.35 -16.20
CA ALA A 51 -2.27 -8.93 -14.94
C ALA A 51 -1.57 -10.12 -14.25
N PRO A 52 -0.42 -9.90 -13.59
CA PRO A 52 0.28 -10.95 -12.88
C PRO A 52 -0.52 -11.44 -11.66
N SER A 53 -0.22 -12.66 -11.22
CA SER A 53 -0.75 -13.22 -9.97
C SER A 53 -0.16 -12.51 -8.74
N ILE A 54 -0.71 -12.78 -7.56
CA ILE A 54 -0.17 -12.26 -6.30
C ILE A 54 1.28 -12.72 -6.10
N ASP A 55 1.58 -13.99 -6.35
CA ASP A 55 2.93 -14.56 -6.17
C ASP A 55 3.94 -13.95 -7.16
N ASP A 56 3.52 -13.75 -8.41
CA ASP A 56 4.35 -13.06 -9.41
C ASP A 56 4.58 -11.59 -9.00
N THR A 57 3.55 -10.93 -8.48
CA THR A 57 3.64 -9.56 -7.98
C THR A 57 4.63 -9.46 -6.82
N VAL A 58 4.59 -10.38 -5.84
CA VAL A 58 5.58 -10.42 -4.74
C VAL A 58 7.00 -10.58 -5.29
N SER A 59 7.18 -11.42 -6.32
CA SER A 59 8.48 -11.60 -6.97
C SER A 59 8.97 -10.32 -7.66
N ILE A 60 8.07 -9.60 -8.34
CA ILE A 60 8.36 -8.30 -8.95
C ILE A 60 8.76 -7.27 -7.87
N LEU A 61 7.98 -7.19 -6.78
CA LEU A 61 8.25 -6.28 -5.67
C LEU A 61 9.60 -6.55 -4.99
N ARG A 62 9.97 -7.83 -4.82
CA ARG A 62 11.31 -8.22 -4.32
C ARG A 62 12.42 -7.74 -5.24
N GLY A 63 12.21 -7.80 -6.55
CA GLY A 63 13.16 -7.26 -7.54
C GLY A 63 13.29 -5.74 -7.54
N LEU A 64 12.23 -5.03 -7.15
CA LEU A 64 12.21 -3.56 -7.06
C LEU A 64 12.63 -3.03 -5.69
N ARG A 65 12.63 -3.89 -4.66
CA ARG A 65 12.85 -3.53 -3.26
C ARG A 65 14.07 -2.64 -3.05
N GLU A 66 15.23 -3.04 -3.56
CA GLU A 66 16.49 -2.31 -3.35
C GLU A 66 16.40 -0.87 -3.87
N ARG A 67 15.76 -0.66 -5.02
CA ARG A 67 15.60 0.68 -5.62
C ARG A 67 14.72 1.58 -4.73
N TYR A 68 13.61 1.06 -4.20
CA TYR A 68 12.74 1.81 -3.29
C TYR A 68 13.40 2.06 -1.94
N GLU A 69 14.17 1.10 -1.42
CA GLU A 69 14.95 1.27 -0.19
C GLU A 69 16.03 2.36 -0.32
N VAL A 70 16.65 2.49 -1.48
CA VAL A 70 17.61 3.57 -1.76
C VAL A 70 16.89 4.90 -1.92
N HIS A 71 15.85 4.94 -2.76
CA HIS A 71 15.12 6.18 -3.07
C HIS A 71 14.49 6.84 -1.83
N HIS A 72 13.91 6.05 -0.95
CA HIS A 72 13.24 6.55 0.27
C HIS A 72 14.12 6.49 1.52
N SER A 73 15.35 5.96 1.43
CA SER A 73 16.28 5.81 2.56
C SER A 73 15.70 5.01 3.75
N VAL A 74 14.81 4.06 3.46
CA VAL A 74 14.14 3.19 4.43
C VAL A 74 14.40 1.72 4.09
N ARG A 75 14.15 0.81 5.03
CA ARG A 75 14.15 -0.64 4.79
C ARG A 75 12.71 -1.11 4.59
N ILE A 76 12.53 -2.13 3.76
CA ILE A 76 11.22 -2.71 3.48
C ILE A 76 11.25 -4.18 3.88
N SER A 77 10.40 -4.60 4.84
CA SER A 77 10.30 -5.99 5.24
C SER A 77 9.66 -6.86 4.15
N ASP A 78 10.03 -8.13 4.08
CA ASP A 78 9.39 -9.06 3.15
C ASP A 78 7.89 -9.22 3.43
N ASN A 79 7.51 -9.16 4.72
CA ASN A 79 6.11 -9.17 5.13
C ASN A 79 5.32 -7.97 4.59
N ALA A 80 5.94 -6.79 4.48
CA ALA A 80 5.31 -5.63 3.87
C ALA A 80 5.08 -5.81 2.36
N LEU A 81 6.01 -6.46 1.64
CA LEU A 81 5.85 -6.77 0.21
C LEU A 81 4.68 -7.73 -0.02
N VAL A 82 4.60 -8.80 0.78
CA VAL A 82 3.49 -9.75 0.73
C VAL A 82 2.17 -9.07 1.10
N ALA A 83 2.17 -8.19 2.12
CA ALA A 83 1.01 -7.42 2.51
C ALA A 83 0.55 -6.47 1.39
N ALA A 84 1.46 -5.77 0.75
CA ALA A 84 1.14 -4.85 -0.35
C ALA A 84 0.47 -5.58 -1.52
N ALA A 85 0.97 -6.75 -1.92
CA ALA A 85 0.37 -7.56 -2.96
C ALA A 85 -1.03 -8.08 -2.58
N THR A 86 -1.16 -8.64 -1.35
CA THR A 86 -2.41 -9.27 -0.89
C THR A 86 -3.51 -8.26 -0.58
N LEU A 87 -3.17 -7.20 0.16
CA LEU A 87 -4.15 -6.18 0.55
C LEU A 87 -4.58 -5.33 -0.64
N SER A 88 -3.66 -5.01 -1.56
CA SER A 88 -4.04 -4.28 -2.77
C SER A 88 -5.02 -5.07 -3.63
N GLU A 89 -4.77 -6.38 -3.84
CA GLU A 89 -5.67 -7.21 -4.65
C GLU A 89 -7.05 -7.35 -4.02
N ARG A 90 -7.09 -7.41 -2.69
CA ARG A 90 -8.34 -7.61 -1.96
C ARG A 90 -9.19 -6.34 -1.82
N TYR A 91 -8.57 -5.20 -1.59
CA TYR A 91 -9.28 -3.97 -1.18
C TYR A 91 -9.23 -2.84 -2.21
N ILE A 92 -8.33 -2.89 -3.21
CA ILE A 92 -8.18 -1.86 -4.23
C ILE A 92 -8.62 -2.43 -5.58
N ASN A 93 -9.82 -2.02 -6.04
CA ASN A 93 -10.43 -2.54 -7.27
C ASN A 93 -10.22 -1.62 -8.49
N ASP A 94 -9.81 -0.38 -8.29
CA ASP A 94 -9.72 0.64 -9.35
C ASP A 94 -8.47 0.47 -10.22
N ARG A 95 -7.49 -0.31 -9.77
CA ARG A 95 -6.20 -0.52 -10.44
C ARG A 95 -5.83 -1.99 -10.49
N PHE A 96 -4.91 -2.34 -11.39
CA PHE A 96 -4.45 -3.71 -11.58
C PHE A 96 -3.10 -3.94 -10.90
N LEU A 97 -2.81 -5.21 -10.58
CA LEU A 97 -1.47 -5.63 -10.23
C LEU A 97 -0.56 -5.51 -11.47
N PRO A 98 0.74 -5.17 -11.32
CA PRO A 98 1.45 -4.94 -10.05
C PRO A 98 1.36 -3.48 -9.54
N ASP A 99 0.85 -2.53 -10.33
CA ASP A 99 0.94 -1.08 -10.08
C ASP A 99 0.37 -0.69 -8.72
N LYS A 100 -0.83 -1.17 -8.36
CA LYS A 100 -1.46 -0.87 -7.06
C LYS A 100 -0.64 -1.32 -5.86
N ALA A 101 0.12 -2.41 -5.98
CA ALA A 101 1.00 -2.90 -4.92
C ALA A 101 2.30 -2.09 -4.85
N ILE A 102 2.82 -1.65 -5.98
CA ILE A 102 3.98 -0.75 -6.07
C ILE A 102 3.64 0.60 -5.44
N ASP A 103 2.50 1.19 -5.79
CA ASP A 103 2.03 2.46 -5.23
C ASP A 103 1.89 2.41 -3.69
N LEU A 104 1.42 1.27 -3.14
CA LEU A 104 1.32 1.10 -1.68
C LEU A 104 2.68 1.10 -1.00
N ILE A 105 3.68 0.45 -1.60
CA ILE A 105 5.04 0.42 -1.06
C ILE A 105 5.66 1.81 -1.13
N ASP A 106 5.49 2.49 -2.25
CA ASP A 106 6.00 3.85 -2.46
C ASP A 106 5.43 4.83 -1.44
N GLU A 107 4.11 4.84 -1.26
CA GLU A 107 3.42 5.69 -0.28
C GLU A 107 3.82 5.35 1.17
N ALA A 108 3.92 4.06 1.53
CA ALA A 108 4.31 3.66 2.87
C ALA A 108 5.78 4.02 3.16
N ALA A 109 6.68 3.81 2.20
CA ALA A 109 8.09 4.18 2.31
C ALA A 109 8.26 5.72 2.40
N SER A 110 7.51 6.47 1.59
CA SER A 110 7.51 7.94 1.63
C SER A 110 7.03 8.48 2.98
N ARG A 111 5.98 7.89 3.56
CA ARG A 111 5.49 8.28 4.88
C ARG A 111 6.49 7.99 5.98
N LEU A 112 7.10 6.80 5.96
CA LEU A 112 8.11 6.45 6.94
C LEU A 112 9.30 7.40 6.85
N ASN A 113 9.76 7.72 5.64
CA ASN A 113 10.81 8.71 5.42
C ASN A 113 10.40 10.10 5.98
N MET A 114 9.15 10.53 5.77
CA MET A 114 8.65 11.77 6.35
C MET A 114 8.70 11.75 7.88
N VAL A 115 8.35 10.63 8.52
CA VAL A 115 8.43 10.47 9.98
C VAL A 115 9.89 10.53 10.45
N ILE A 116 10.83 9.91 9.74
CA ILE A 116 12.27 9.92 10.06
C ILE A 116 12.85 11.34 9.92
N THR A 117 12.46 12.06 8.87
CA THR A 117 12.98 13.41 8.61
C THR A 117 12.32 14.49 9.46
N SER A 118 11.09 14.29 9.91
CA SER A 118 10.37 15.19 10.80
C SER A 118 10.80 15.00 12.26
N LYS A 119 10.56 15.99 13.09
CA LYS A 119 10.76 15.86 14.53
C LYS A 119 9.75 14.85 15.11
N PRO A 120 10.20 13.91 15.98
CA PRO A 120 9.32 13.03 16.72
C PRO A 120 8.25 13.81 17.51
N GLU A 121 7.05 13.24 17.62
CA GLU A 121 5.91 13.86 18.30
C GLU A 121 6.21 14.20 19.76
N GLU A 122 7.01 13.34 20.43
CA GLU A 122 7.45 13.54 21.82
C GLU A 122 8.27 14.83 21.99
N ILE A 123 9.15 15.13 21.03
CA ILE A 123 9.97 16.36 21.06
C ILE A 123 9.10 17.57 20.73
N ASP A 124 8.19 17.46 19.77
CA ASP A 124 7.29 18.56 19.39
C ASP A 124 6.31 18.92 20.55
N GLU A 125 5.84 17.94 21.31
CA GLU A 125 5.05 18.19 22.51
C GLU A 125 5.84 18.96 23.59
N ILE A 126 7.10 18.59 23.79
CA ILE A 126 7.96 19.30 24.74
C ILE A 126 8.23 20.71 24.24
N ASP A 127 8.50 20.91 22.95
CA ASP A 127 8.71 22.22 22.34
C ASP A 127 7.49 23.14 22.55
N ARG A 128 6.29 22.61 22.36
CA ARG A 128 5.03 23.35 22.59
C ARG A 128 4.85 23.71 24.06
N LYS A 129 5.13 22.80 24.99
CA LYS A 129 5.07 23.07 26.45
C LYS A 129 6.09 24.12 26.86
N VAL A 130 7.32 24.02 26.36
CA VAL A 130 8.37 25.02 26.62
C VAL A 130 7.94 26.41 26.12
N LEU A 131 7.42 26.49 24.89
CA LEU A 131 6.93 27.76 24.34
C LEU A 131 5.75 28.34 25.16
N GLN A 132 4.81 27.50 25.58
CA GLN A 132 3.68 27.90 26.43
C GLN A 132 4.17 28.48 27.77
N PHE A 133 5.10 27.81 28.45
CA PHE A 133 5.66 28.28 29.71
C PHE A 133 6.54 29.53 29.55
N GLU A 134 7.25 29.68 28.42
CA GLU A 134 7.98 30.91 28.12
C GLU A 134 7.04 32.09 27.90
N MET A 135 5.91 31.90 27.23
CA MET A 135 4.87 32.92 27.07
C MET A 135 4.25 33.30 28.43
N GLU A 136 3.90 32.30 29.24
CA GLU A 136 3.37 32.51 30.61
C GLU A 136 4.37 33.29 31.48
N LYS A 137 5.64 32.91 31.43
CA LYS A 137 6.73 33.61 32.13
C LYS A 137 6.86 35.08 31.71
N LEU A 138 6.72 35.38 30.39
CA LEU A 138 6.76 36.77 29.89
C LEU A 138 5.56 37.58 30.37
N SER A 139 4.38 36.98 30.47
CA SER A 139 3.19 37.63 31.03
C SER A 139 3.33 37.94 32.53
N LEU A 140 3.71 36.93 33.31
CA LEU A 140 3.86 37.05 34.77
C LEU A 140 5.02 37.96 35.21
N LYS A 141 6.03 38.15 34.38
CA LYS A 141 7.10 39.13 34.67
C LYS A 141 6.62 40.59 34.76
N ARG A 142 5.44 40.92 34.20
CA ARG A 142 4.83 42.24 34.24
C ARG A 142 3.97 42.45 35.47
N GLU A 143 3.70 41.40 36.22
CA GLU A 143 2.85 41.42 37.41
C GLU A 143 3.76 41.39 38.67
N THR A 144 3.37 42.10 39.72
CA THR A 144 4.15 42.26 40.95
C THR A 144 3.51 41.58 42.17
N ASP A 145 2.46 40.82 41.98
CA ASP A 145 1.70 40.12 43.03
C ASP A 145 2.49 38.93 43.59
N ASP A 146 2.39 38.67 44.87
CA ASP A 146 3.06 37.53 45.54
C ASP A 146 2.72 36.18 44.91
N PHE A 147 1.47 36.03 44.46
CA PHE A 147 1.02 34.82 43.75
C PHE A 147 1.76 34.62 42.41
N SER A 148 1.93 35.71 41.65
CA SER A 148 2.66 35.70 40.38
C SER A 148 4.13 35.39 40.55
N ILE A 149 4.74 35.82 41.65
CA ILE A 149 6.13 35.50 42.00
C ILE A 149 6.31 34.02 42.33
N GLU A 150 5.38 33.46 43.10
CA GLU A 150 5.42 32.01 43.43
C GLU A 150 5.22 31.16 42.18
N ARG A 151 4.27 31.54 41.31
CA ARG A 151 4.00 30.86 40.04
C ARG A 151 5.23 30.93 39.09
N LEU A 152 5.91 32.07 39.01
CA LEU A 152 7.14 32.26 38.27
C LEU A 152 8.26 31.31 38.72
N LYS A 153 8.40 31.08 40.05
CA LYS A 153 9.40 30.12 40.55
C LYS A 153 9.08 28.70 40.13
N LYS A 154 7.81 28.27 40.17
CA LYS A 154 7.36 26.95 39.71
C LYS A 154 7.62 26.78 38.21
N ILE A 155 7.21 27.73 37.39
CA ILE A 155 7.43 27.72 35.95
C ILE A 155 8.91 27.67 35.59
N ASN A 156 9.77 28.42 36.28
CA ASN A 156 11.20 28.37 36.05
C ASN A 156 11.80 26.98 36.30
N ASN A 157 11.39 26.30 37.37
CA ASN A 157 11.83 24.94 37.67
C ASN A 157 11.34 23.93 36.63
N GLU A 158 10.07 24.04 36.20
CA GLU A 158 9.50 23.22 35.15
C GLU A 158 10.19 23.47 33.80
N LEU A 159 10.48 24.72 33.45
CA LEU A 159 11.22 25.08 32.24
C LEU A 159 12.63 24.50 32.21
N VAL A 160 13.34 24.51 33.33
CA VAL A 160 14.69 23.88 33.40
C VAL A 160 14.57 22.39 33.13
N SER A 161 13.69 21.69 33.82
CA SER A 161 13.50 20.24 33.63
C SER A 161 13.03 19.86 32.21
N LEU A 162 12.17 20.66 31.58
CA LEU A 162 11.73 20.43 30.22
C LEU A 162 12.81 20.73 29.19
N LYS A 163 13.61 21.78 29.39
CA LYS A 163 14.75 22.09 28.52
C LYS A 163 15.87 21.05 28.60
N ASP A 164 16.11 20.50 29.77
CA ASP A 164 17.07 19.40 29.93
C ASP A 164 16.60 18.14 29.17
N LYS A 165 15.31 17.77 29.31
CA LYS A 165 14.72 16.66 28.55
C LYS A 165 14.71 16.94 27.03
N GLN A 166 14.39 18.16 26.62
CA GLN A 166 14.45 18.60 25.22
C GLN A 166 15.86 18.44 24.64
N ALA A 167 16.86 18.85 25.39
CA ALA A 167 18.26 18.74 24.96
C ALA A 167 18.71 17.28 24.85
N GLU A 168 18.34 16.43 25.81
CA GLU A 168 18.66 14.98 25.81
C GLU A 168 18.00 14.28 24.62
N LEU A 169 16.67 14.37 24.47
CA LEU A 169 15.94 13.75 23.37
C LEU A 169 16.35 14.33 22.01
N GLY A 170 16.60 15.64 21.95
CA GLY A 170 17.08 16.29 20.74
C GLY A 170 18.46 15.82 20.30
N ALA A 171 19.38 15.60 21.25
CA ALA A 171 20.71 15.05 20.97
C ALA A 171 20.63 13.59 20.50
N GLN A 172 19.76 12.78 21.14
CA GLN A 172 19.53 11.39 20.76
C GLN A 172 18.93 11.33 19.34
N TRP A 173 17.86 12.08 19.06
CA TRP A 173 17.24 12.13 17.74
C TRP A 173 18.22 12.57 16.65
N LYS A 174 19.04 13.60 16.93
CA LYS A 174 20.02 14.08 15.96
C LYS A 174 21.07 13.00 15.65
N LYS A 175 21.56 12.29 16.68
CA LYS A 175 22.50 11.20 16.50
C LYS A 175 21.92 10.07 15.65
N GLU A 176 20.68 9.62 15.96
CA GLU A 176 19.99 8.58 15.19
C GLU A 176 19.76 9.01 13.72
N LYS A 177 19.39 10.28 13.51
CA LYS A 177 19.21 10.84 12.18
C LYS A 177 20.52 10.89 11.39
N ASP A 178 21.59 11.40 11.98
CA ASP A 178 22.90 11.48 11.33
C ASP A 178 23.42 10.07 10.92
N GLU A 179 23.17 9.04 11.73
CA GLU A 179 23.51 7.65 11.41
C GLU A 179 22.69 7.11 10.22
N ILE A 180 21.41 7.48 10.12
CA ILE A 180 20.53 7.09 8.99
C ILE A 180 20.99 7.80 7.70
N ASP A 181 21.25 9.10 7.77
CA ASP A 181 21.70 9.92 6.64
C ASP A 181 23.04 9.40 6.08
N GLU A 182 23.97 8.98 6.95
CA GLU A 182 25.21 8.36 6.52
C GLU A 182 25.02 7.02 5.80
N ILE A 183 24.06 6.19 6.21
CA ILE A 183 23.75 4.94 5.51
C ILE A 183 23.10 5.23 4.15
N SER A 184 22.22 6.23 4.10
CA SER A 184 21.60 6.66 2.85
C SER A 184 22.64 7.12 1.83
N THR A 185 23.57 7.97 2.24
CA THR A 185 24.65 8.44 1.35
C THR A 185 25.52 7.30 0.82
N ILE A 186 25.86 6.31 1.66
CA ILE A 186 26.61 5.12 1.21
C ILE A 186 25.80 4.29 0.19
N LYS A 187 24.49 4.16 0.37
CA LYS A 187 23.63 3.43 -0.57
C LYS A 187 23.55 4.16 -1.94
N GLU A 188 23.39 5.49 -1.92
CA GLU A 188 23.39 6.31 -3.13
C GLU A 188 24.73 6.22 -3.88
N GLU A 189 25.86 6.23 -3.15
CA GLU A 189 27.18 6.01 -3.75
C GLU A 189 27.29 4.63 -4.41
N ILE A 190 26.79 3.57 -3.76
CA ILE A 190 26.77 2.21 -4.31
C ILE A 190 25.95 2.19 -5.61
N GLU A 191 24.76 2.79 -5.64
CA GLU A 191 23.93 2.83 -6.84
C GLU A 191 24.61 3.60 -7.98
N SER A 192 25.21 4.74 -7.68
CA SER A 192 25.95 5.54 -8.68
C SER A 192 27.12 4.75 -9.30
N ILE A 193 27.84 3.97 -8.48
CA ILE A 193 28.94 3.13 -8.93
C ILE A 193 28.42 1.95 -9.76
N GLN A 194 27.30 1.34 -9.39
CA GLN A 194 26.67 0.28 -10.18
C GLN A 194 26.27 0.78 -11.57
N LEU A 195 25.69 1.98 -11.66
CA LEU A 195 25.38 2.61 -12.94
C LEU A 195 26.64 2.87 -13.78
N GLN A 196 27.75 3.30 -13.16
CA GLN A 196 29.03 3.48 -13.86
C GLN A 196 29.61 2.14 -14.34
N ILE A 197 29.50 1.07 -13.56
CA ILE A 197 29.91 -0.29 -13.96
C ILE A 197 29.11 -0.74 -15.19
N ASP A 198 27.79 -0.54 -15.19
CA ASP A 198 26.92 -0.90 -16.31
C ASP A 198 27.24 -0.09 -17.57
N GLN A 199 27.54 1.19 -17.43
CA GLN A 199 28.00 2.03 -18.55
C GLN A 199 29.34 1.58 -19.07
N ALA A 200 30.32 1.26 -18.22
CA ALA A 200 31.63 0.75 -18.61
C ALA A 200 31.50 -0.62 -19.31
N LYS A 201 30.65 -1.52 -18.83
CA LYS A 201 30.34 -2.80 -19.48
C LYS A 201 29.73 -2.60 -20.90
N ARG A 202 28.82 -1.64 -21.06
CA ARG A 202 28.22 -1.31 -22.36
C ARG A 202 29.20 -0.67 -23.34
N SER A 203 30.20 0.08 -22.84
CA SER A 203 31.27 0.67 -23.65
C SER A 203 32.45 -0.27 -23.88
N PHE A 204 32.34 -1.54 -23.40
CA PHE A 204 33.42 -2.56 -23.48
C PHE A 204 34.71 -2.19 -22.74
N ASP A 205 34.67 -1.24 -21.82
CA ASP A 205 35.79 -0.89 -20.93
C ASP A 205 35.80 -1.80 -19.69
N LEU A 206 36.23 -3.06 -19.92
CA LEU A 206 36.20 -4.10 -18.88
C LEU A 206 37.21 -3.83 -17.76
N ASN A 207 38.30 -3.11 -18.03
CA ASN A 207 39.30 -2.79 -16.99
C ASN A 207 38.71 -1.83 -15.95
N LYS A 208 38.06 -0.77 -16.42
CA LYS A 208 37.41 0.21 -15.56
C LYS A 208 36.22 -0.42 -14.78
N ALA A 209 35.45 -1.28 -15.47
CA ALA A 209 34.36 -2.00 -14.80
C ALA A 209 34.89 -2.91 -13.68
N ALA A 210 35.99 -3.63 -13.88
CA ALA A 210 36.62 -4.50 -12.88
C ALA A 210 37.19 -3.69 -11.70
N GLU A 211 37.86 -2.56 -11.96
CA GLU A 211 38.38 -1.69 -10.91
C GLU A 211 37.26 -1.14 -9.97
N LEU A 212 36.17 -0.68 -10.57
CA LEU A 212 35.00 -0.20 -9.83
C LEU A 212 34.31 -1.33 -9.05
N GLU A 213 34.15 -2.51 -9.64
CA GLU A 213 33.43 -3.65 -9.07
C GLU A 213 34.21 -4.28 -7.90
N PHE A 214 35.52 -4.55 -8.10
CA PHE A 214 36.35 -5.22 -7.07
C PHE A 214 37.00 -4.26 -6.07
N GLY A 215 37.22 -3.01 -6.44
CA GLY A 215 37.84 -2.00 -5.57
C GLY A 215 36.83 -1.23 -4.76
N THR A 216 36.12 -0.30 -5.41
CA THR A 216 35.27 0.68 -4.74
C THR A 216 33.96 0.09 -4.21
N LEU A 217 33.25 -0.71 -5.02
CA LEU A 217 31.97 -1.29 -4.62
C LEU A 217 32.10 -2.23 -3.41
N ASN A 218 33.11 -3.11 -3.42
CA ASN A 218 33.36 -4.00 -2.29
C ASN A 218 33.70 -3.26 -0.99
N SER A 219 34.45 -2.15 -1.10
CA SER A 219 34.80 -1.34 0.09
C SER A 219 33.56 -0.66 0.69
N LEU A 220 32.67 -0.13 -0.14
CA LEU A 220 31.42 0.49 0.29
C LEU A 220 30.43 -0.53 0.87
N GLN A 221 30.32 -1.71 0.25
CA GLN A 221 29.48 -2.79 0.80
C GLN A 221 29.97 -3.25 2.19
N LYS A 222 31.27 -3.34 2.41
CA LYS A 222 31.82 -3.64 3.75
C LYS A 222 31.49 -2.55 4.77
N LYS A 223 31.62 -1.27 4.39
CA LYS A 223 31.24 -0.14 5.25
C LYS A 223 29.74 -0.17 5.59
N LEU A 224 28.89 -0.44 4.60
CA LEU A 224 27.44 -0.54 4.77
C LEU A 224 27.08 -1.67 5.74
N LYS A 225 27.68 -2.87 5.58
CA LYS A 225 27.46 -3.99 6.50
C LYS A 225 27.87 -3.67 7.93
N GLY A 226 29.06 -3.10 8.13
CA GLY A 226 29.53 -2.72 9.46
C GLY A 226 28.63 -1.71 10.15
N LYS A 227 28.14 -0.69 9.41
CA LYS A 227 27.22 0.31 9.97
C LYS A 227 25.81 -0.26 10.22
N SER A 228 25.29 -1.10 9.33
CA SER A 228 24.00 -1.75 9.53
C SER A 228 23.98 -2.72 10.70
N GLU A 229 25.07 -3.46 10.94
CA GLU A 229 25.20 -4.34 12.10
C GLU A 229 25.31 -3.55 13.42
N SER A 230 26.02 -2.41 13.43
CA SER A 230 26.09 -1.53 14.60
C SER A 230 24.71 -0.99 14.99
N LEU A 231 23.90 -0.55 14.03
CA LEU A 231 22.52 -0.11 14.27
C LEU A 231 21.62 -1.22 14.82
N VAL A 232 21.67 -2.41 14.23
CA VAL A 232 20.87 -3.56 14.71
C VAL A 232 21.26 -3.95 16.13
N ASN A 233 22.53 -3.87 16.47
CA ASN A 233 23.03 -4.17 17.82
C ASN A 233 22.63 -3.09 18.83
N SER A 234 22.61 -1.81 18.46
CA SER A 234 22.13 -0.71 19.31
C SER A 234 20.65 -0.87 19.62
N GLN A 235 19.83 -1.23 18.65
CA GLN A 235 18.40 -1.50 18.82
C GLN A 235 18.12 -2.74 19.71
N LYS A 236 18.95 -3.77 19.65
CA LYS A 236 18.81 -4.97 20.51
C LYS A 236 19.21 -4.74 21.96
N ASN A 237 20.08 -3.80 22.24
CA ASN A 237 20.57 -3.50 23.59
C ASN A 237 19.62 -2.67 24.46
N GLY A 238 18.36 -2.47 24.03
CA GLY A 238 17.32 -1.87 24.86
C GLY A 238 17.35 -0.34 24.92
N GLU A 239 18.15 0.34 24.12
CA GLU A 239 17.97 1.76 23.87
C GLU A 239 16.69 1.92 23.06
N THR A 240 15.72 2.66 23.61
CA THR A 240 14.45 2.95 22.95
C THR A 240 14.78 3.80 21.71
N SER A 241 14.85 3.18 20.54
CA SER A 241 15.05 3.92 19.29
C SER A 241 13.83 4.80 19.05
N LEU A 242 14.05 6.10 18.90
CA LEU A 242 13.01 7.09 18.59
C LEU A 242 12.54 6.98 17.15
N LEU A 243 13.40 6.45 16.25
CA LEU A 243 13.15 6.38 14.82
C LEU A 243 13.06 4.93 14.35
N ARG A 244 11.92 4.57 13.79
CA ARG A 244 11.69 3.30 13.11
C ARG A 244 12.17 3.42 11.65
N GLN A 245 12.96 2.46 11.16
CA GLN A 245 13.57 2.51 9.83
C GLN A 245 12.99 1.48 8.86
N GLU A 246 12.09 0.60 9.31
CA GLU A 246 11.58 -0.50 8.52
C GLU A 246 10.09 -0.38 8.29
N VAL A 247 9.70 -0.43 7.00
CA VAL A 247 8.30 -0.53 6.59
C VAL A 247 7.79 -1.91 6.94
N THR A 248 6.73 -1.96 7.72
CA THR A 248 6.10 -3.19 8.22
C THR A 248 4.74 -3.42 7.57
N PHE A 249 4.12 -4.55 7.90
CA PHE A 249 2.74 -4.86 7.53
C PHE A 249 1.76 -3.76 7.96
N ASP A 250 1.94 -3.22 9.19
CA ASP A 250 1.02 -2.23 9.75
C ASP A 250 1.06 -0.91 8.98
N ASP A 251 2.22 -0.51 8.47
CA ASP A 251 2.37 0.70 7.66
C ASP A 251 1.59 0.56 6.34
N ILE A 252 1.70 -0.60 5.68
CA ILE A 252 0.91 -0.91 4.47
C ILE A 252 -0.59 -0.92 4.79
N ALA A 253 -1.00 -1.56 5.88
CA ALA A 253 -2.39 -1.60 6.31
C ALA A 253 -2.95 -0.20 6.61
N GLU A 254 -2.15 0.69 7.19
CA GLU A 254 -2.54 2.08 7.41
C GLU A 254 -2.77 2.84 6.11
N VAL A 255 -1.90 2.66 5.10
CA VAL A 255 -2.08 3.28 3.78
C VAL A 255 -3.35 2.76 3.12
N VAL A 256 -3.55 1.44 3.10
CA VAL A 256 -4.78 0.83 2.56
C VAL A 256 -6.02 1.35 3.28
N SER A 257 -5.97 1.48 4.61
CA SER A 257 -7.07 2.03 5.41
C SER A 257 -7.42 3.46 5.01
N LYS A 258 -6.41 4.30 4.76
CA LYS A 258 -6.64 5.69 4.30
C LYS A 258 -7.25 5.75 2.90
N TRP A 259 -6.83 4.87 1.98
CA TRP A 259 -7.36 4.86 0.62
C TRP A 259 -8.77 4.28 0.53
N THR A 260 -9.04 3.23 1.30
CA THR A 260 -10.31 2.50 1.24
C THR A 260 -11.31 2.91 2.32
N SER A 261 -10.88 3.69 3.32
CA SER A 261 -11.65 4.04 4.53
C SER A 261 -12.08 2.81 5.35
N ILE A 262 -11.38 1.67 5.21
CA ILE A 262 -11.59 0.46 6.01
C ILE A 262 -10.69 0.53 7.25
N PRO A 263 -11.20 0.33 8.47
CA PRO A 263 -10.39 0.39 9.68
C PRO A 263 -9.24 -0.62 9.66
N VAL A 264 -8.03 -0.21 10.11
CA VAL A 264 -6.82 -1.05 10.14
C VAL A 264 -7.03 -2.36 10.90
N GLN A 265 -7.83 -2.33 11.96
CA GLN A 265 -8.17 -3.52 12.76
C GLN A 265 -8.82 -4.64 11.94
N ASN A 266 -9.62 -4.28 10.93
CA ASN A 266 -10.26 -5.23 10.03
C ASN A 266 -9.26 -5.80 9.01
N LEU A 267 -8.21 -5.05 8.66
CA LEU A 267 -7.17 -5.46 7.72
C LEU A 267 -6.19 -6.45 8.38
N ASN A 268 -5.92 -6.29 9.67
CA ASN A 268 -4.99 -7.11 10.44
C ASN A 268 -5.55 -8.47 10.86
N GLN A 269 -6.88 -8.66 10.80
CA GLN A 269 -7.47 -9.95 11.11
C GLN A 269 -7.23 -10.96 9.99
N SER A 270 -6.70 -12.13 10.37
CA SER A 270 -6.54 -13.22 9.41
C SER A 270 -7.90 -13.68 8.88
N GLU A 271 -7.96 -14.07 7.60
CA GLU A 271 -9.19 -14.63 7.03
C GLU A 271 -9.72 -15.83 7.84
N LYS A 272 -8.82 -16.64 8.38
CA LYS A 272 -9.19 -17.78 9.23
C LYS A 272 -9.92 -17.34 10.48
N ASP A 273 -9.44 -16.29 11.15
CA ASP A 273 -10.05 -15.79 12.39
C ASP A 273 -11.41 -15.16 12.11
N LYS A 274 -11.55 -14.42 11.02
CA LYS A 274 -12.84 -13.88 10.56
C LYS A 274 -13.83 -15.00 10.23
N LEU A 275 -13.40 -16.05 9.56
CA LEU A 275 -14.25 -17.19 9.22
C LEU A 275 -14.63 -18.03 10.45
N LEU A 276 -13.71 -18.20 11.39
CA LEU A 276 -14.00 -18.90 12.66
C LEU A 276 -15.02 -18.13 13.50
N SER A 277 -14.89 -16.82 13.59
CA SER A 277 -15.78 -15.94 14.36
C SER A 277 -17.05 -15.52 13.61
N LEU A 278 -17.20 -15.90 12.32
CA LEU A 278 -18.34 -15.48 11.47
C LEU A 278 -19.70 -15.75 12.10
N GLU A 279 -19.90 -16.95 12.67
CA GLU A 279 -21.17 -17.32 13.30
C GLU A 279 -21.48 -16.46 14.51
N SER A 280 -20.50 -16.17 15.38
CA SER A 280 -20.67 -15.35 16.56
C SER A 280 -21.00 -13.89 16.22
N ILE A 281 -20.28 -13.33 15.22
CA ILE A 281 -20.49 -11.96 14.75
C ILE A 281 -21.89 -11.80 14.09
N LEU A 282 -22.30 -12.81 13.32
CA LEU A 282 -23.64 -12.81 12.72
C LEU A 282 -24.74 -12.86 13.77
N LYS A 283 -24.59 -13.68 14.82
CA LYS A 283 -25.55 -13.77 15.95
C LYS A 283 -25.65 -12.48 16.75
N GLU A 284 -24.58 -11.76 16.88
CA GLU A 284 -24.59 -10.46 17.58
C GLU A 284 -25.39 -9.40 16.81
N LYS A 285 -25.31 -9.43 15.47
CA LYS A 285 -25.97 -8.43 14.61
C LYS A 285 -27.39 -8.80 14.20
N ILE A 286 -27.71 -10.10 14.18
CA ILE A 286 -29.03 -10.62 13.74
C ILE A 286 -29.66 -11.38 14.89
N ILE A 287 -30.72 -10.82 15.42
CA ILE A 287 -31.46 -11.43 16.52
C ILE A 287 -32.39 -12.49 15.97
N GLY A 288 -32.25 -13.72 16.46
CA GLY A 288 -32.99 -14.89 15.97
C GLY A 288 -32.39 -15.49 14.71
N GLN A 289 -33.07 -16.45 14.06
CA GLN A 289 -32.62 -17.12 12.82
C GLN A 289 -31.32 -17.94 12.96
N ASP A 290 -31.05 -18.53 14.14
CA ASP A 290 -29.82 -19.28 14.44
C ASP A 290 -29.53 -20.40 13.44
N SER A 291 -30.56 -21.10 12.99
CA SER A 291 -30.43 -22.17 11.98
C SER A 291 -29.96 -21.65 10.64
N ALA A 292 -30.48 -20.50 10.19
CA ALA A 292 -30.07 -19.88 8.93
C ALA A 292 -28.63 -19.33 9.02
N ILE A 293 -28.29 -18.70 10.15
CA ILE A 293 -26.94 -18.20 10.42
C ILE A 293 -25.91 -19.32 10.38
N ARG A 294 -26.18 -20.46 11.04
CA ARG A 294 -25.30 -21.62 11.00
C ARG A 294 -25.13 -22.18 9.58
N ALA A 295 -26.24 -22.36 8.87
CA ALA A 295 -26.18 -22.89 7.50
C ALA A 295 -25.34 -22.01 6.57
N VAL A 296 -25.46 -20.66 6.68
CA VAL A 296 -24.65 -19.70 5.91
C VAL A 296 -23.19 -19.77 6.34
N ALA A 297 -22.89 -19.72 7.65
CA ALA A 297 -21.52 -19.77 8.14
C ALA A 297 -20.80 -21.06 7.77
N ASP A 298 -21.47 -22.23 7.91
CA ASP A 298 -20.88 -23.51 7.58
C ASP A 298 -20.65 -23.70 6.07
N SER A 299 -21.53 -23.14 5.24
CA SER A 299 -21.36 -23.16 3.80
C SER A 299 -20.15 -22.34 3.35
N ILE A 300 -20.00 -21.14 3.92
CA ILE A 300 -18.87 -20.24 3.61
C ILE A 300 -17.56 -20.86 4.14
N LYS A 301 -17.54 -21.39 5.37
CA LYS A 301 -16.37 -22.09 5.93
C LYS A 301 -15.93 -23.25 5.03
N ARG A 302 -16.85 -24.08 4.59
CA ARG A 302 -16.56 -25.23 3.69
C ARG A 302 -15.99 -24.78 2.36
N SER A 303 -16.53 -23.71 1.79
CA SER A 303 -16.04 -23.19 0.51
C SER A 303 -14.61 -22.68 0.58
N ARG A 304 -14.20 -22.09 1.72
CA ARG A 304 -12.85 -21.54 1.93
C ARG A 304 -11.81 -22.56 2.39
N THR A 305 -12.17 -23.83 2.57
CA THR A 305 -11.18 -24.89 2.90
C THR A 305 -10.34 -25.35 1.71
N GLY A 306 -10.48 -24.74 0.54
CA GLY A 306 -9.67 -25.03 -0.65
C GLY A 306 -10.08 -26.27 -1.44
N LEU A 307 -11.19 -26.90 -1.09
CA LEU A 307 -11.72 -28.08 -1.79
C LEU A 307 -12.59 -27.71 -3.00
N ASN A 308 -12.93 -26.43 -3.15
CA ASN A 308 -13.78 -25.96 -4.25
C ASN A 308 -12.94 -25.43 -5.42
N ASP A 309 -13.48 -25.62 -6.62
CA ASP A 309 -12.95 -25.08 -7.87
C ASP A 309 -12.97 -23.53 -7.82
N PRO A 310 -11.84 -22.84 -8.05
CA PRO A 310 -11.78 -21.37 -8.02
C PRO A 310 -12.71 -20.68 -9.03
N SER A 311 -13.15 -21.38 -10.07
CA SER A 311 -14.08 -20.86 -11.08
C SER A 311 -15.54 -20.83 -10.63
N LYS A 312 -15.88 -21.44 -9.49
CA LYS A 312 -17.24 -21.54 -8.98
C LYS A 312 -17.49 -20.54 -7.86
N PRO A 313 -18.75 -20.04 -7.72
CA PRO A 313 -19.11 -19.17 -6.62
C PRO A 313 -18.93 -19.87 -5.28
N LEU A 314 -18.55 -19.12 -4.24
CA LEU A 314 -18.34 -19.64 -2.88
C LEU A 314 -19.57 -20.37 -2.33
N ALA A 315 -20.76 -19.82 -2.56
CA ALA A 315 -22.03 -20.44 -2.19
C ALA A 315 -23.19 -19.75 -2.94
N SER A 316 -24.27 -20.50 -3.13
CA SER A 316 -25.55 -19.97 -3.63
C SER A 316 -26.63 -20.24 -2.60
N PHE A 317 -27.32 -19.19 -2.14
CA PHE A 317 -28.34 -19.29 -1.12
C PHE A 317 -29.72 -18.86 -1.64
N LEU A 318 -30.74 -19.59 -1.25
CA LEU A 318 -32.12 -19.22 -1.46
C LEU A 318 -32.83 -19.06 -0.10
N PHE A 319 -33.10 -17.81 0.29
CA PHE A 319 -33.78 -17.51 1.54
C PHE A 319 -35.30 -17.48 1.34
N LEU A 320 -36.01 -18.43 1.96
CA LEU A 320 -37.46 -18.56 1.92
C LEU A 320 -38.08 -18.14 3.24
N GLY A 321 -39.16 -17.38 3.19
CA GLY A 321 -39.89 -16.95 4.39
C GLY A 321 -40.79 -15.73 4.13
N PRO A 322 -41.69 -15.37 5.07
CA PRO A 322 -42.56 -14.22 4.96
C PRO A 322 -41.79 -12.90 4.89
N THR A 323 -42.47 -11.82 4.53
CA THR A 323 -41.88 -10.47 4.51
C THR A 323 -41.52 -10.02 5.94
N GLY A 324 -40.43 -9.25 6.09
CA GLY A 324 -40.02 -8.68 7.38
C GLY A 324 -39.16 -9.57 8.28
N VAL A 325 -38.89 -10.84 7.93
CA VAL A 325 -38.11 -11.78 8.75
C VAL A 325 -36.59 -11.63 8.65
N GLY A 326 -36.09 -10.63 7.95
CA GLY A 326 -34.65 -10.32 7.90
C GLY A 326 -33.87 -11.00 6.78
N LYS A 327 -34.50 -11.57 5.73
CA LYS A 327 -33.79 -12.23 4.59
C LYS A 327 -32.74 -11.33 3.94
N THR A 328 -33.12 -10.12 3.58
CA THR A 328 -32.22 -9.14 2.96
C THR A 328 -31.15 -8.64 3.94
N GLU A 329 -31.50 -8.50 5.21
CA GLU A 329 -30.56 -8.06 6.25
C GLU A 329 -29.47 -9.11 6.50
N LEU A 330 -29.83 -10.39 6.55
CA LEU A 330 -28.87 -11.49 6.64
C LEU A 330 -27.86 -11.43 5.47
N SER A 331 -28.31 -11.20 4.24
CA SER A 331 -27.44 -11.07 3.08
C SER A 331 -26.48 -9.88 3.20
N LYS A 332 -26.99 -8.70 3.59
CA LYS A 332 -26.18 -7.49 3.77
C LYS A 332 -25.14 -7.65 4.87
N VAL A 333 -25.54 -8.17 6.03
CA VAL A 333 -24.62 -8.36 7.15
C VAL A 333 -23.55 -9.39 6.81
N THR A 334 -23.92 -10.48 6.11
CA THR A 334 -22.97 -11.50 5.66
C THR A 334 -21.94 -10.90 4.71
N ALA A 335 -22.37 -10.14 3.71
CA ALA A 335 -21.46 -9.49 2.77
C ALA A 335 -20.56 -8.46 3.45
N LYS A 336 -21.10 -7.66 4.38
CA LYS A 336 -20.32 -6.69 5.15
C LYS A 336 -19.21 -7.34 5.97
N ILE A 337 -19.44 -8.54 6.52
CA ILE A 337 -18.42 -9.23 7.32
C ILE A 337 -17.36 -9.88 6.44
N ILE A 338 -17.76 -10.43 5.27
CA ILE A 338 -16.83 -11.12 4.37
C ILE A 338 -15.95 -10.14 3.58
N PHE A 339 -16.54 -9.05 3.09
CA PHE A 339 -15.89 -8.10 2.19
C PHE A 339 -15.51 -6.77 2.85
N ASP A 340 -15.78 -6.61 4.15
CA ASP A 340 -15.51 -5.39 4.93
C ASP A 340 -16.13 -4.09 4.33
N SER A 341 -17.02 -4.20 3.34
CA SER A 341 -17.62 -3.08 2.63
C SER A 341 -19.11 -3.27 2.36
N ASN A 342 -19.88 -2.19 2.53
CA ASN A 342 -21.30 -2.17 2.16
C ASN A 342 -21.52 -2.04 0.64
N SER A 343 -20.51 -1.58 -0.10
CA SER A 343 -20.57 -1.37 -1.56
C SER A 343 -20.31 -2.65 -2.36
N SER A 344 -19.82 -3.72 -1.72
CA SER A 344 -19.53 -5.00 -2.37
C SER A 344 -20.77 -5.87 -2.63
N ILE A 345 -21.98 -5.30 -2.53
CA ILE A 345 -23.23 -6.00 -2.84
C ILE A 345 -23.84 -5.41 -4.10
N THR A 346 -24.00 -6.24 -5.11
CA THR A 346 -24.87 -5.90 -6.25
C THR A 346 -26.29 -6.36 -5.92
N ARG A 347 -27.20 -5.42 -5.66
CA ARG A 347 -28.61 -5.72 -5.38
C ARG A 347 -29.45 -5.48 -6.60
N LEU A 348 -30.17 -6.53 -7.05
CA LEU A 348 -31.18 -6.47 -8.11
C LEU A 348 -32.55 -6.70 -7.48
N ASP A 349 -33.44 -5.73 -7.59
CA ASP A 349 -34.82 -5.87 -7.12
C ASP A 349 -35.69 -6.29 -8.31
N MET A 350 -36.10 -7.54 -8.30
CA MET A 350 -36.87 -8.11 -9.43
C MET A 350 -38.27 -7.50 -9.60
N SER A 351 -38.77 -6.78 -8.60
CA SER A 351 -40.01 -6.04 -8.71
C SER A 351 -39.92 -4.87 -9.69
N GLU A 352 -38.74 -4.32 -9.89
CA GLU A 352 -38.49 -3.25 -10.88
C GLU A 352 -38.41 -3.77 -12.30
N TYR A 353 -38.32 -5.10 -12.51
CA TYR A 353 -38.15 -5.76 -13.83
C TYR A 353 -39.34 -6.57 -14.24
N MET A 354 -40.55 -6.23 -13.78
CA MET A 354 -41.78 -6.94 -14.15
C MET A 354 -42.26 -6.68 -15.58
N GLU A 355 -41.76 -5.61 -16.23
CA GLU A 355 -42.07 -5.30 -17.62
C GLU A 355 -41.10 -5.99 -18.59
N LYS A 356 -41.63 -6.60 -19.67
CA LYS A 356 -40.86 -7.37 -20.68
C LYS A 356 -39.71 -6.60 -21.32
N HIS A 357 -39.73 -5.28 -21.34
CA HIS A 357 -38.69 -4.45 -21.96
C HIS A 357 -37.53 -4.08 -20.99
N SER A 358 -37.72 -4.12 -19.69
CA SER A 358 -36.67 -3.78 -18.70
C SER A 358 -35.64 -4.87 -18.56
N CYS A 359 -35.98 -6.11 -18.84
CA CYS A 359 -35.08 -7.27 -18.70
C CYS A 359 -33.94 -7.29 -19.74
N LEU A 360 -34.15 -6.71 -20.93
CA LEU A 360 -33.17 -6.69 -22.02
C LEU A 360 -32.03 -5.67 -21.82
N LEU A 361 -32.28 -4.59 -21.10
CA LEU A 361 -31.26 -3.55 -20.84
C LEU A 361 -30.11 -3.99 -19.90
N TYR A 362 -30.39 -4.93 -19.03
CA TYR A 362 -29.40 -5.37 -18.03
C TYR A 362 -28.52 -6.55 -18.45
N THR A 363 -29.01 -7.40 -19.37
CA THR A 363 -28.18 -8.49 -19.92
C THR A 363 -27.03 -7.98 -20.79
N SER A 364 -27.12 -6.74 -21.29
CA SER A 364 -26.05 -6.08 -22.05
C SER A 364 -25.07 -5.25 -21.21
N THR A 365 -25.41 -4.94 -19.95
CA THR A 365 -24.61 -4.04 -19.08
C THR A 365 -24.03 -4.70 -17.85
N LEU A 366 -24.40 -5.94 -17.54
CA LEU A 366 -23.73 -6.69 -16.47
C LEU A 366 -22.29 -6.99 -16.91
N PRO A 367 -21.27 -6.45 -16.20
CA PRO A 367 -19.90 -6.86 -16.45
C PRO A 367 -19.80 -8.35 -16.11
N THR A 368 -19.59 -9.18 -17.12
CA THR A 368 -19.46 -10.64 -17.02
C THR A 368 -18.25 -11.11 -16.20
N LYS A 369 -17.65 -10.24 -15.39
CA LYS A 369 -16.41 -10.51 -14.63
C LYS A 369 -16.42 -10.08 -13.15
N GLN A 370 -17.56 -9.85 -12.53
CA GLN A 370 -17.62 -9.55 -11.10
C GLN A 370 -18.52 -10.50 -10.30
N ALA A 371 -18.55 -11.76 -10.67
CA ALA A 371 -19.12 -12.83 -9.87
C ALA A 371 -18.06 -13.89 -9.59
N VAL A 372 -16.98 -13.49 -8.89
CA VAL A 372 -16.05 -14.42 -8.24
C VAL A 372 -15.78 -13.91 -6.82
#